data_533c95745db1b198cb1813702f74a270
#
_entry.id   533c95745db1b198cb1813702f74a270
#
_cell.length_a   1.000
_cell.length_b   1.000
_cell.length_c   1.000
_cell.angle_alpha   90.00
_cell.angle_beta   90.00
_cell.angle_gamma   90.00
#
_symmetry.space_group_name_H-M   'P 1'
#
loop_
_entity.id
_entity.type
_entity.pdbx_description
1 polymer ?
#
loop_
_entity_poly.entity_id
_entity_poly.type
_entity_poly.pdbx_seq_one_letter_code
_entity_poly.pdbx_strand_id
1 'polypeptide(L)'
;DAMLRSVQAGERVTLPDVGLFADGTAVKLVGEETFRIASGLVDEFVTVDTDAVCAAIKDIFVDTRSIVEPAGALAVAAIKQYVATHKTKGETYAAILCGANMNFDRLRFVAERAEVGEEREALLAVTIPEERGSFRRFCEVIGSLPGGPRNVTEFNYRISDSARAHVFVGLTAHGKGESEKIAKNFTRHGFEALDLTHDE
;
A
#
# COMPACT_ATOMS: atom_id res chain seq x y z
N ASP A 1 1.75 10.34 12.13
CA ASP A 1 1.47 9.76 13.46
C ASP A 1 1.87 10.68 14.64
N ALA A 2 2.12 12.01 14.39
CA ALA A 2 2.57 12.94 15.41
C ALA A 2 1.62 13.03 16.62
N MET A 3 0.31 13.04 16.39
CA MET A 3 -0.69 13.09 17.47
C MET A 3 -0.66 11.81 18.32
N LEU A 4 -0.65 10.64 17.69
CA LEU A 4 -0.54 9.35 18.39
C LEU A 4 0.68 9.32 19.31
N ARG A 5 1.87 9.64 18.78
CA ARG A 5 3.13 9.64 19.56
C ARG A 5 3.10 10.66 20.71
N SER A 6 2.51 11.83 20.45
CA SER A 6 2.37 12.84 21.48
C SER A 6 1.44 12.41 22.62
N VAL A 7 0.31 11.79 22.29
CA VAL A 7 -0.63 11.26 23.31
C VAL A 7 0.00 10.13 24.11
N GLN A 8 0.72 9.22 23.46
CA GLN A 8 1.44 8.14 24.13
C GLN A 8 2.54 8.65 25.06
N ALA A 9 3.23 9.72 24.66
CA ALA A 9 4.26 10.35 25.49
C ALA A 9 3.70 11.24 26.63
N GLY A 10 2.45 11.62 26.57
CA GLY A 10 1.85 12.59 27.50
C GLY A 10 2.27 14.04 27.25
N GLU A 11 3.04 14.30 26.19
CA GLU A 11 3.52 15.61 25.78
C GLU A 11 3.66 15.72 24.26
N ARG A 12 3.73 16.93 23.73
CA ARG A 12 3.91 17.14 22.28
C ARG A 12 5.30 16.73 21.86
N VAL A 13 5.37 15.73 20.96
CA VAL A 13 6.61 15.19 20.41
C VAL A 13 6.89 15.78 19.02
N THR A 14 8.11 16.26 18.81
CA THR A 14 8.56 16.70 17.48
C THR A 14 9.10 15.49 16.71
N LEU A 15 8.51 15.19 15.56
CA LEU A 15 8.99 14.12 14.68
C LEU A 15 10.22 14.58 13.89
N PRO A 16 11.20 13.68 13.65
CA PRO A 16 12.33 13.97 12.76
C PRO A 16 11.84 14.20 11.32
N ASP A 17 10.93 13.33 10.85
CA ASP A 17 10.36 13.34 9.50
C ASP A 17 8.86 13.13 9.50
N VAL A 18 8.20 13.49 8.40
CA VAL A 18 6.77 13.28 8.16
C VAL A 18 6.55 12.67 6.78
N GLY A 19 5.57 11.79 6.67
CA GLY A 19 5.13 11.27 5.37
C GLY A 19 4.51 12.39 4.52
N LEU A 20 4.85 12.43 3.23
CA LEU A 20 4.40 13.49 2.32
C LEU A 20 3.14 13.13 1.53
N PHE A 21 2.67 11.89 1.62
CA PHE A 21 1.52 11.45 0.84
C PHE A 21 0.21 12.08 1.34
N ALA A 22 -0.07 12.00 2.64
CA ALA A 22 -1.21 12.67 3.27
C ALA A 22 -0.78 14.03 3.85
N ASP A 23 -0.35 14.94 2.97
CA ASP A 23 0.26 16.21 3.33
C ASP A 23 -0.64 17.12 4.18
N GLY A 24 -1.95 17.05 4.01
CA GLY A 24 -2.93 17.77 4.85
C GLY A 24 -2.88 17.41 6.34
N THR A 25 -2.27 16.27 6.71
CA THR A 25 -2.08 15.84 8.10
C THR A 25 -0.61 15.74 8.52
N ALA A 26 0.31 16.06 7.60
CA ALA A 26 1.75 15.88 7.79
C ALA A 26 2.35 17.04 8.60
N VAL A 27 2.32 16.95 9.91
CA VAL A 27 2.93 17.93 10.82
C VAL A 27 4.02 17.29 11.67
N LYS A 28 5.16 18.00 11.84
CA LYS A 28 6.24 17.54 12.72
C LYS A 28 5.89 17.70 14.20
N LEU A 29 5.14 18.74 14.55
CA LEU A 29 4.70 19.01 15.90
C LEU A 29 3.22 19.38 15.87
N VAL A 30 2.41 18.67 16.63
CA VAL A 30 0.97 18.94 16.75
C VAL A 30 0.72 20.28 17.48
N GLY A 31 -0.41 20.92 17.15
CA GLY A 31 -0.82 22.16 17.82
C GLY A 31 -1.11 21.92 19.31
N GLU A 32 -0.89 22.93 20.13
CA GLU A 32 -1.07 22.84 21.59
C GLU A 32 -2.53 22.56 21.96
N GLU A 33 -3.47 23.33 21.43
CA GLU A 33 -4.89 23.16 21.71
C GLU A 33 -5.45 21.85 21.13
N THR A 34 -5.05 21.47 19.93
CA THR A 34 -5.47 20.18 19.33
C THR A 34 -4.95 19.00 20.14
N PHE A 35 -3.71 19.06 20.64
CA PHE A 35 -3.15 18.04 21.53
C PHE A 35 -3.92 17.98 22.86
N ARG A 36 -4.16 19.14 23.50
CA ARG A 36 -4.91 19.21 24.76
C ARG A 36 -6.30 18.57 24.65
N ILE A 37 -7.01 18.86 23.56
CA ILE A 37 -8.35 18.33 23.31
C ILE A 37 -8.28 16.84 22.98
N ALA A 38 -7.41 16.44 22.05
CA ALA A 38 -7.31 15.05 21.60
C ALA A 38 -6.90 14.09 22.73
N SER A 39 -5.98 14.52 23.60
CA SER A 39 -5.51 13.71 24.74
C SER A 39 -6.62 13.34 25.74
N GLY A 40 -7.71 14.12 25.78
CA GLY A 40 -8.81 13.87 26.72
C GLY A 40 -10.08 13.32 26.10
N LEU A 41 -10.24 13.40 24.76
CA LEU A 41 -11.51 13.09 24.09
C LEU A 41 -11.41 11.98 23.04
N VAL A 42 -10.21 11.63 22.58
CA VAL A 42 -10.03 10.57 21.58
C VAL A 42 -9.83 9.23 22.27
N ASP A 43 -10.72 8.29 22.01
CA ASP A 43 -10.69 6.96 22.61
C ASP A 43 -9.58 6.09 22.01
N GLU A 44 -9.35 6.18 20.68
CA GLU A 44 -8.37 5.37 19.98
C GLU A 44 -7.75 6.10 18.79
N PHE A 45 -6.46 5.83 18.53
CA PHE A 45 -5.73 6.29 17.36
C PHE A 45 -5.37 5.10 16.47
N VAL A 46 -5.82 5.13 15.23
CA VAL A 46 -5.50 4.12 14.21
C VAL A 46 -4.54 4.72 13.20
N THR A 47 -3.44 4.03 12.94
CA THR A 47 -2.51 4.39 11.86
C THR A 47 -2.74 3.50 10.66
N VAL A 48 -2.65 4.07 9.46
CA VAL A 48 -2.82 3.37 8.18
C VAL A 48 -1.64 3.70 7.27
N ASP A 49 -1.28 2.77 6.41
CA ASP A 49 -0.24 2.96 5.40
C ASP A 49 -0.76 3.67 4.15
N THR A 50 0.15 4.01 3.25
CA THR A 50 -0.15 4.70 1.99
C THR A 50 -1.07 3.88 1.09
N ASP A 51 -0.91 2.57 1.05
CA ASP A 51 -1.68 1.68 0.19
C ASP A 51 -3.13 1.55 0.66
N ALA A 52 -3.34 1.45 1.96
CA ALA A 52 -4.68 1.49 2.55
C ALA A 52 -5.40 2.81 2.26
N VAL A 53 -4.67 3.93 2.27
CA VAL A 53 -5.23 5.24 1.88
C VAL A 53 -5.57 5.27 0.39
N CYS A 54 -4.72 4.77 -0.49
CA CYS A 54 -5.00 4.68 -1.93
C CYS A 54 -6.23 3.81 -2.22
N ALA A 55 -6.34 2.65 -1.56
CA ALA A 55 -7.50 1.78 -1.65
C ALA A 55 -8.79 2.50 -1.17
N ALA A 56 -8.72 3.26 -0.08
CA ALA A 56 -9.85 4.04 0.41
C ALA A 56 -10.27 5.16 -0.57
N ILE A 57 -9.32 5.85 -1.21
CA ILE A 57 -9.64 6.85 -2.26
C ILE A 57 -10.39 6.18 -3.41
N LYS A 58 -9.94 5.00 -3.85
CA LYS A 58 -10.61 4.21 -4.89
C LYS A 58 -12.03 3.83 -4.49
N ASP A 59 -12.24 3.29 -3.29
CA ASP A 59 -13.56 2.91 -2.79
C ASP A 59 -14.51 4.12 -2.75
N ILE A 60 -14.05 5.25 -2.19
CA ILE A 60 -14.82 6.49 -2.15
C ILE A 60 -15.22 6.92 -3.56
N PHE A 61 -14.29 6.85 -4.53
CA PHE A 61 -14.60 7.20 -5.91
C PHE A 61 -15.60 6.23 -6.55
N VAL A 62 -15.47 4.94 -6.31
CA VAL A 62 -16.40 3.93 -6.85
C VAL A 62 -17.81 4.17 -6.34
N ASP A 63 -17.97 4.46 -5.05
CA ASP A 63 -19.26 4.61 -4.41
C ASP A 63 -19.91 5.99 -4.67
N THR A 64 -19.12 7.05 -4.67
CA THR A 64 -19.63 8.43 -4.67
C THR A 64 -19.36 9.22 -5.95
N ARG A 65 -18.44 8.75 -6.80
CA ARG A 65 -17.86 9.46 -7.95
C ARG A 65 -17.13 10.76 -7.57
N SER A 66 -16.73 10.86 -6.31
CA SER A 66 -15.95 11.99 -5.80
C SER A 66 -14.51 11.57 -5.51
N ILE A 67 -13.56 12.43 -5.87
CA ILE A 67 -12.14 12.22 -5.55
C ILE A 67 -11.83 13.07 -4.33
N VAL A 68 -11.37 12.41 -3.26
CA VAL A 68 -10.87 13.08 -2.06
C VAL A 68 -9.34 13.06 -2.04
N GLU A 69 -8.75 14.03 -1.36
CA GLU A 69 -7.31 14.02 -1.11
C GLU A 69 -6.90 12.89 -0.15
N PRO A 70 -5.61 12.49 -0.11
CA PRO A 70 -5.15 11.41 0.77
C PRO A 70 -5.51 11.63 2.24
N ALA A 71 -5.36 12.87 2.76
CA ALA A 71 -5.76 13.20 4.13
C ALA A 71 -7.27 13.00 4.37
N GLY A 72 -8.10 13.29 3.37
CA GLY A 72 -9.55 13.11 3.43
C GLY A 72 -10.01 11.65 3.45
N ALA A 73 -9.19 10.73 2.92
CA ALA A 73 -9.50 9.30 2.88
C ALA A 73 -9.06 8.53 4.13
N LEU A 74 -8.21 9.12 4.99
CA LEU A 74 -7.65 8.46 6.19
C LEU A 74 -8.72 7.83 7.08
N ALA A 75 -9.85 8.51 7.29
CA ALA A 75 -10.90 8.02 8.17
C ALA A 75 -11.56 6.74 7.62
N VAL A 76 -11.76 6.64 6.29
CA VAL A 76 -12.28 5.42 5.66
C VAL A 76 -11.27 4.29 5.72
N ALA A 77 -9.99 4.56 5.41
CA ALA A 77 -8.92 3.58 5.54
C ALA A 77 -8.83 3.04 6.98
N ALA A 78 -8.91 3.91 7.99
CA ALA A 78 -8.89 3.54 9.40
C ALA A 78 -10.10 2.68 9.79
N ILE A 79 -11.32 3.01 9.33
CA ILE A 79 -12.52 2.17 9.59
C ILE A 79 -12.35 0.79 8.97
N LYS A 80 -11.88 0.68 7.73
CA LYS A 80 -11.64 -0.62 7.08
C LYS A 80 -10.67 -1.48 7.90
N GLN A 81 -9.55 -0.90 8.33
CA GLN A 81 -8.55 -1.58 9.17
C GLN A 81 -9.13 -1.96 10.54
N TYR A 82 -9.86 -1.06 11.18
CA TYR A 82 -10.49 -1.29 12.48
C TYR A 82 -11.46 -2.48 12.40
N VAL A 83 -12.38 -2.48 11.44
CA VAL A 83 -13.35 -3.57 11.22
C VAL A 83 -12.65 -4.90 10.97
N ALA A 84 -11.59 -4.91 10.14
CA ALA A 84 -10.84 -6.12 9.85
C ALA A 84 -10.10 -6.67 11.09
N THR A 85 -9.51 -5.79 11.89
CA THR A 85 -8.74 -6.15 13.09
C THR A 85 -9.65 -6.66 14.20
N HIS A 86 -10.75 -5.95 14.49
CA HIS A 86 -11.66 -6.26 15.58
C HIS A 86 -12.76 -7.25 15.17
N LYS A 87 -12.87 -7.57 13.86
CA LYS A 87 -13.90 -8.47 13.31
C LYS A 87 -15.33 -8.07 13.70
N THR A 88 -15.58 -6.77 13.81
CA THR A 88 -16.88 -6.22 14.21
C THR A 88 -17.97 -6.57 13.21
N LYS A 89 -19.19 -6.75 13.69
CA LYS A 89 -20.36 -7.07 12.86
C LYS A 89 -21.59 -6.33 13.35
N GLY A 90 -22.39 -5.82 12.41
CA GLY A 90 -23.67 -5.18 12.73
C GLY A 90 -23.54 -3.79 13.36
N GLU A 91 -22.36 -3.21 13.32
CA GLU A 91 -22.08 -1.85 13.80
C GLU A 91 -22.24 -0.82 12.69
N THR A 92 -22.49 0.41 13.06
CA THR A 92 -22.56 1.56 12.15
C THR A 92 -21.39 2.50 12.43
N TYR A 93 -20.61 2.79 11.41
CA TYR A 93 -19.48 3.70 11.48
C TYR A 93 -19.77 4.96 10.66
N ALA A 94 -19.27 6.10 11.12
CA ALA A 94 -19.30 7.35 10.39
C ALA A 94 -17.87 7.87 10.16
N ALA A 95 -17.54 8.20 8.93
CA ALA A 95 -16.28 8.82 8.56
C ALA A 95 -16.53 10.21 7.98
N ILE A 96 -15.71 11.18 8.34
CA ILE A 96 -15.72 12.50 7.70
C ILE A 96 -14.79 12.44 6.49
N LEU A 97 -15.36 12.58 5.31
CA LEU A 97 -14.61 12.76 4.06
C LEU A 97 -14.36 14.26 3.89
N CYS A 98 -13.10 14.65 3.92
CA CYS A 98 -12.73 16.06 3.81
C CYS A 98 -11.57 16.23 2.82
N GLY A 99 -11.54 17.42 2.21
CA GLY A 99 -10.47 17.80 1.29
C GLY A 99 -10.59 17.18 -0.10
N ALA A 100 -10.25 17.98 -1.10
CA ALA A 100 -10.20 17.60 -2.51
C ALA A 100 -8.95 18.18 -3.18
N ASN A 101 -7.92 18.53 -2.43
CA ASN A 101 -6.65 19.07 -2.92
C ASN A 101 -5.79 17.96 -3.53
N MET A 102 -6.30 17.36 -4.61
CA MET A 102 -5.67 16.28 -5.33
C MET A 102 -5.10 16.79 -6.66
N ASN A 103 -3.78 16.68 -6.83
CA ASN A 103 -3.16 16.94 -8.12
C ASN A 103 -3.44 15.77 -9.08
N PHE A 104 -3.72 16.09 -10.34
CA PHE A 104 -4.05 15.09 -11.36
C PHE A 104 -2.95 14.03 -11.52
N ASP A 105 -1.69 14.44 -11.45
CA ASP A 105 -0.55 13.51 -11.55
C ASP A 105 -0.52 12.47 -10.42
N ARG A 106 -1.05 12.78 -9.24
CA ARG A 106 -1.16 11.82 -8.13
C ARG A 106 -2.21 10.73 -8.38
N LEU A 107 -3.18 10.95 -9.26
CA LEU A 107 -4.21 9.94 -9.54
C LEU A 107 -3.63 8.67 -10.13
N ARG A 108 -2.59 8.78 -10.94
CA ARG A 108 -1.87 7.61 -11.46
C ARG A 108 -1.28 6.79 -10.32
N PHE A 109 -0.53 7.43 -9.43
CA PHE A 109 0.04 6.78 -8.25
C PHE A 109 -1.02 6.12 -7.38
N VAL A 110 -2.14 6.82 -7.11
CA VAL A 110 -3.26 6.28 -6.34
C VAL A 110 -3.85 5.05 -7.02
N ALA A 111 -4.05 5.07 -8.35
CA ALA A 111 -4.60 3.94 -9.08
C ALA A 111 -3.70 2.70 -9.01
N GLU A 112 -2.38 2.89 -9.18
CA GLU A 112 -1.40 1.80 -9.09
C GLU A 112 -1.33 1.23 -7.66
N ARG A 113 -1.22 2.08 -6.65
CA ARG A 113 -1.09 1.63 -5.24
C ARG A 113 -2.40 1.12 -4.63
N ALA A 114 -3.56 1.52 -5.16
CA ALA A 114 -4.84 1.00 -4.69
C ALA A 114 -4.99 -0.52 -4.90
N GLU A 115 -4.49 -1.05 -6.01
CA GLU A 115 -4.52 -2.50 -6.28
C GLU A 115 -3.63 -3.27 -5.27
N VAL A 116 -2.48 -2.67 -4.89
CA VAL A 116 -1.61 -3.22 -3.84
C VAL A 116 -2.30 -3.18 -2.48
N GLY A 117 -2.91 -2.06 -2.10
CA GLY A 117 -3.65 -1.91 -0.85
C GLY A 117 -4.90 -2.80 -0.74
N GLU A 118 -5.46 -3.24 -1.86
CA GLU A 118 -6.52 -4.25 -1.92
C GLU A 118 -5.97 -5.69 -1.98
N GLU A 119 -4.65 -5.87 -1.93
CA GLU A 119 -3.97 -7.15 -2.05
C GLU A 119 -4.33 -7.90 -3.36
N ARG A 120 -4.53 -7.13 -4.44
CA ARG A 120 -4.85 -7.65 -5.78
C ARG A 120 -3.66 -7.69 -6.71
N GLU A 121 -2.54 -7.12 -6.30
CA GLU A 121 -1.30 -7.09 -7.05
C GLU A 121 -0.12 -7.49 -6.18
N ALA A 122 0.78 -8.28 -6.75
CA ALA A 122 2.07 -8.61 -6.19
C ALA A 122 3.16 -7.95 -7.05
N LEU A 123 4.01 -7.12 -6.42
CA LEU A 123 5.14 -6.47 -7.08
C LEU A 123 6.43 -7.19 -6.72
N LEU A 124 7.16 -7.65 -7.73
CA LEU A 124 8.35 -8.46 -7.54
C LEU A 124 9.54 -7.93 -8.36
N ALA A 125 10.72 -7.97 -7.76
CA ALA A 125 11.97 -7.88 -8.49
C ALA A 125 12.58 -9.27 -8.63
N VAL A 126 12.70 -9.74 -9.87
CA VAL A 126 13.22 -11.08 -10.17
C VAL A 126 14.51 -10.95 -10.97
N THR A 127 15.58 -11.56 -10.48
CA THR A 127 16.84 -11.64 -11.22
C THR A 127 16.88 -12.91 -12.05
N ILE A 128 17.09 -12.75 -13.34
CA ILE A 128 17.19 -13.87 -14.29
C ILE A 128 18.57 -13.90 -14.96
N PRO A 129 19.12 -15.08 -15.29
CA PRO A 129 20.33 -15.18 -16.09
C PRO A 129 20.15 -14.57 -17.49
N GLU A 130 21.13 -13.82 -17.98
CA GLU A 130 21.12 -13.27 -19.35
C GLU A 130 21.61 -14.33 -20.34
N GLU A 131 20.82 -15.37 -20.54
CA GLU A 131 21.07 -16.49 -21.47
C GLU A 131 19.82 -16.88 -22.24
N ARG A 132 20.02 -17.55 -23.38
CA ARG A 132 18.89 -18.02 -24.20
C ARG A 132 17.97 -18.93 -23.39
N GLY A 133 16.67 -18.59 -23.37
CA GLY A 133 15.64 -19.40 -22.73
C GLY A 133 15.30 -18.97 -21.29
N SER A 134 16.08 -18.12 -20.62
CA SER A 134 15.79 -17.66 -19.25
C SER A 134 14.47 -16.91 -19.16
N PHE A 135 14.21 -16.01 -20.09
CA PHE A 135 12.95 -15.30 -20.14
C PHE A 135 11.75 -16.23 -20.39
N ARG A 136 11.92 -17.24 -21.22
CA ARG A 136 10.90 -18.27 -21.42
C ARG A 136 10.60 -19.02 -20.13
N ARG A 137 11.65 -19.49 -19.41
CA ARG A 137 11.48 -20.13 -18.10
C ARG A 137 10.78 -19.24 -17.09
N PHE A 138 11.13 -17.95 -17.08
CA PHE A 138 10.45 -16.96 -16.25
C PHE A 138 8.95 -16.91 -16.54
N CYS A 139 8.54 -16.81 -17.81
CA CYS A 139 7.13 -16.82 -18.21
C CYS A 139 6.43 -18.15 -17.87
N GLU A 140 7.11 -19.29 -18.00
CA GLU A 140 6.60 -20.61 -17.64
C GLU A 140 6.31 -20.71 -16.12
N VAL A 141 7.15 -20.09 -15.29
CA VAL A 141 6.91 -19.99 -13.83
C VAL A 141 5.65 -19.18 -13.53
N ILE A 142 5.44 -18.04 -14.20
CA ILE A 142 4.21 -17.24 -14.05
C ILE A 142 2.98 -18.07 -14.44
N GLY A 143 3.05 -18.80 -15.55
CA GLY A 143 1.95 -19.63 -16.04
C GLY A 143 1.63 -20.83 -15.15
N SER A 144 2.56 -21.26 -14.30
CA SER A 144 2.44 -22.42 -13.41
C SER A 144 2.32 -22.07 -11.92
N LEU A 145 2.04 -20.82 -11.59
CA LEU A 145 1.88 -20.40 -10.21
C LEU A 145 0.77 -21.15 -9.48
N PRO A 146 0.94 -21.45 -8.18
CA PRO A 146 -0.11 -22.02 -7.35
C PRO A 146 -1.39 -21.17 -7.39
N GLY A 147 -2.53 -21.82 -7.66
CA GLY A 147 -3.80 -21.12 -7.84
C GLY A 147 -4.11 -20.69 -9.28
N GLY A 148 -3.26 -21.05 -10.24
CA GLY A 148 -3.45 -20.82 -11.68
C GLY A 148 -2.60 -19.67 -12.25
N PRO A 149 -2.69 -19.47 -13.57
CA PRO A 149 -1.93 -18.42 -14.24
C PRO A 149 -2.36 -17.00 -13.73
N ARG A 150 -1.40 -16.08 -13.72
CA ARG A 150 -1.61 -14.70 -13.33
C ARG A 150 -1.47 -13.77 -14.52
N ASN A 151 -2.26 -12.69 -14.52
CA ASN A 151 -2.04 -11.61 -15.47
C ASN A 151 -0.81 -10.80 -15.02
N VAL A 152 -0.02 -10.41 -16.00
CA VAL A 152 1.05 -9.44 -15.79
C VAL A 152 0.44 -8.05 -15.87
N THR A 153 0.55 -7.27 -14.81
CA THR A 153 0.02 -5.92 -14.69
C THR A 153 1.07 -4.87 -15.02
N GLU A 154 2.33 -5.16 -14.64
CA GLU A 154 3.48 -4.35 -14.95
C GLU A 154 4.65 -5.24 -15.36
N PHE A 155 5.46 -4.74 -16.29
CA PHE A 155 6.65 -5.45 -16.74
C PHE A 155 7.74 -4.48 -17.15
N ASN A 156 8.89 -4.56 -16.49
CA ASN A 156 10.07 -3.80 -16.83
C ASN A 156 11.30 -4.71 -16.80
N TYR A 157 11.97 -4.84 -17.93
CA TYR A 157 13.16 -5.67 -18.10
C TYR A 157 14.39 -4.79 -18.25
N ARG A 158 15.40 -4.99 -17.41
CA ARG A 158 16.67 -4.28 -17.49
C ARG A 158 17.84 -5.23 -17.42
N ILE A 159 18.70 -5.18 -18.40
CA ILE A 159 20.00 -5.85 -18.37
C ILE A 159 20.86 -5.16 -17.32
N SER A 160 21.30 -5.89 -16.31
CA SER A 160 22.14 -5.37 -15.24
C SER A 160 23.62 -5.47 -15.64
N ASP A 161 24.02 -6.63 -16.15
CA ASP A 161 25.37 -6.91 -16.65
C ASP A 161 25.30 -7.98 -17.75
N SER A 162 26.44 -8.47 -18.25
CA SER A 162 26.47 -9.48 -19.30
C SER A 162 25.94 -10.86 -18.90
N ALA A 163 25.68 -11.09 -17.62
CA ALA A 163 25.27 -12.39 -17.08
C ALA A 163 23.89 -12.37 -16.44
N ARG A 164 23.38 -11.18 -16.07
CA ARG A 164 22.13 -11.04 -15.31
C ARG A 164 21.26 -9.89 -15.80
N ALA A 165 19.97 -10.10 -15.76
CA ALA A 165 18.96 -9.08 -15.97
C ALA A 165 18.01 -9.02 -14.76
N HIS A 166 17.51 -7.83 -14.47
CA HIS A 166 16.48 -7.61 -13.46
C HIS A 166 15.14 -7.39 -14.14
N VAL A 167 14.16 -8.15 -13.72
CA VAL A 167 12.77 -8.02 -14.14
C VAL A 167 11.97 -7.48 -12.98
N PHE A 168 11.43 -6.27 -13.14
CA PHE A 168 10.38 -5.77 -12.28
C PHE A 168 9.06 -6.19 -12.88
N VAL A 169 8.25 -6.94 -12.10
CA VAL A 169 6.99 -7.50 -12.59
C VAL A 169 5.90 -7.33 -11.56
N GLY A 170 4.75 -6.80 -12.02
CA GLY A 170 3.48 -6.82 -11.32
C GLY A 170 2.66 -8.03 -11.78
N LEU A 171 2.08 -8.75 -10.85
CA LEU A 171 1.24 -9.92 -11.10
C LEU A 171 -0.07 -9.80 -10.32
N THR A 172 -1.20 -10.16 -10.94
CA THR A 172 -2.46 -10.21 -10.19
C THR A 172 -2.36 -11.17 -9.02
N ALA A 173 -2.83 -10.74 -7.85
CA ALA A 173 -2.94 -11.52 -6.64
C ALA A 173 -4.41 -11.69 -6.24
N HIS A 174 -4.73 -12.69 -5.43
CA HIS A 174 -6.10 -13.02 -5.03
C HIS A 174 -6.30 -12.95 -3.51
N GLY A 175 -5.39 -12.26 -2.80
CA GLY A 175 -5.53 -12.01 -1.38
C GLY A 175 -4.23 -12.05 -0.59
N LYS A 176 -4.39 -11.88 0.71
CA LYS A 176 -3.33 -11.65 1.69
C LYS A 176 -2.23 -12.71 1.71
N GLY A 177 -0.99 -12.23 1.63
CA GLY A 177 0.21 -13.08 1.69
C GLY A 177 0.43 -13.95 0.45
N GLU A 178 -0.25 -13.63 -0.68
CA GLU A 178 0.00 -14.33 -1.94
C GLU A 178 1.28 -13.87 -2.61
N SER A 179 1.64 -12.58 -2.49
CA SER A 179 2.90 -12.03 -3.01
C SER A 179 4.12 -12.81 -2.52
N GLU A 180 4.17 -13.10 -1.22
CA GLU A 180 5.25 -13.89 -0.61
C GLU A 180 5.30 -15.33 -1.15
N LYS A 181 4.13 -15.94 -1.42
CA LYS A 181 4.06 -17.29 -2.01
C LYS A 181 4.55 -17.28 -3.45
N ILE A 182 4.23 -16.23 -4.22
CA ILE A 182 4.69 -16.05 -5.59
C ILE A 182 6.20 -15.86 -5.59
N ALA A 183 6.77 -14.99 -4.75
CA ALA A 183 8.22 -14.79 -4.62
C ALA A 183 8.94 -16.11 -4.27
N LYS A 184 8.44 -16.85 -3.28
CA LYS A 184 8.96 -18.18 -2.91
C LYS A 184 8.88 -19.19 -4.07
N ASN A 185 7.84 -19.10 -4.91
CA ASN A 185 7.72 -19.99 -6.07
C ASN A 185 8.83 -19.71 -7.11
N PHE A 186 9.11 -18.43 -7.41
CA PHE A 186 10.24 -18.07 -8.26
C PHE A 186 11.57 -18.59 -7.70
N THR A 187 11.79 -18.45 -6.40
CA THR A 187 13.01 -18.96 -5.74
C THR A 187 13.13 -20.48 -5.86
N ARG A 188 12.04 -21.24 -5.73
CA ARG A 188 12.03 -22.69 -5.91
C ARG A 188 12.38 -23.12 -7.34
N HIS A 189 12.12 -22.27 -8.33
CA HIS A 189 12.47 -22.51 -9.74
C HIS A 189 13.85 -21.96 -10.12
N GLY A 190 14.65 -21.56 -9.11
CA GLY A 190 16.05 -21.16 -9.30
C GLY A 190 16.24 -19.69 -9.68
N PHE A 191 15.24 -18.84 -9.51
CA PHE A 191 15.36 -17.40 -9.67
C PHE A 191 15.58 -16.72 -8.31
N GLU A 192 16.36 -15.67 -8.28
CA GLU A 192 16.41 -14.76 -7.14
C GLU A 192 15.20 -13.82 -7.26
N ALA A 193 14.32 -13.83 -6.27
CA ALA A 193 13.10 -13.02 -6.27
C ALA A 193 12.94 -12.28 -4.94
N LEU A 194 12.69 -10.99 -5.03
CA LEU A 194 12.39 -10.10 -3.90
C LEU A 194 10.94 -9.65 -4.02
N ASP A 195 10.19 -9.79 -2.95
CA ASP A 195 8.84 -9.25 -2.82
C ASP A 195 8.92 -7.77 -2.45
N LEU A 196 8.45 -6.90 -3.32
CA LEU A 196 8.42 -5.44 -3.16
C LEU A 196 6.99 -4.93 -2.90
N THR A 197 6.02 -5.82 -2.72
CA THR A 197 4.61 -5.45 -2.63
C THR A 197 4.34 -4.46 -1.51
N HIS A 198 5.03 -4.62 -0.39
CA HIS A 198 4.88 -3.76 0.80
C HIS A 198 6.15 -2.94 1.12
N ASP A 199 7.06 -2.82 0.15
CA ASP A 199 8.27 -2.00 0.30
C ASP A 199 7.93 -0.54 -0.05
N GLU A 200 8.18 0.40 0.91
CA GLU A 200 7.89 1.84 0.79
C GLU A 200 9.08 2.64 0.25
#